data_148e4f772dbfa4d3c47a4f49635a687f
#
_entry.id   148e4f772dbfa4d3c47a4f49635a687f
#
_cell.length_a   1.000
_cell.length_b   1.000
_cell.length_c   1.000
_cell.angle_alpha   90.00
_cell.angle_beta   90.00
_cell.angle_gamma   90.00
#
_symmetry.space_group_name_H-M   'P 1'
#
loop_
_entity.id
_entity.type
_entity.pdbx_description
1 polymer ?
#
loop_
_entity_poly.entity_id
_entity_poly.type
_entity_poly.pdbx_seq_one_letter_code
_entity_poly.pdbx_strand_id
1 'polypeptide(L)'
;VPYRDPASAVLANPQVPENRRFCATCEQPVGRGRDGRAGLTEGFCRNCGTRFSFSPKLEPGELVVGQYEVLGCLAFGGLGWIYLARDRNVSDRWVVLKGLLNTGDADAMAAAVAERQFLAQVEHPNIVRIYNFVQHADRRTGESAGYIVMEYVGGKSLKQILQDARAIGGSV
;
A
#
# COMPACT_ATOMS: atom_id res chain seq x y z
N VAL A 1 -6.48 19.37 -17.69
CA VAL A 1 -5.44 18.37 -17.49
C VAL A 1 -5.88 17.12 -18.26
N PRO A 2 -5.08 16.59 -19.20
CA PRO A 2 -5.47 15.39 -19.92
C PRO A 2 -5.67 14.25 -18.91
N TYR A 3 -6.80 13.57 -19.05
CA TYR A 3 -7.12 12.37 -18.28
C TYR A 3 -6.00 11.32 -18.50
N ARG A 4 -5.27 11.00 -17.47
CA ARG A 4 -4.32 9.89 -17.52
C ARG A 4 -5.03 8.65 -17.01
N ASP A 5 -4.98 7.58 -17.78
CA ASP A 5 -5.49 6.28 -17.35
C ASP A 5 -4.79 5.89 -16.04
N PRO A 6 -5.54 5.67 -14.94
CA PRO A 6 -4.97 5.21 -13.67
C PRO A 6 -4.09 3.98 -13.80
N ALA A 7 -4.39 3.06 -14.71
CA ALA A 7 -3.57 1.87 -14.96
C ALA A 7 -2.13 2.20 -15.36
N SER A 8 -1.89 3.38 -15.96
CA SER A 8 -0.53 3.83 -16.30
C SER A 8 0.35 4.14 -15.09
N ALA A 9 -0.23 4.28 -13.90
CA ALA A 9 0.50 4.50 -12.65
C ALA A 9 0.98 3.21 -11.98
N VAL A 10 0.55 2.05 -12.46
CA VAL A 10 0.93 0.74 -11.93
C VAL A 10 2.41 0.48 -12.18
N LEU A 11 3.14 0.08 -11.14
CA LEU A 11 4.55 -0.25 -11.21
C LEU A 11 4.74 -1.57 -11.97
N ALA A 12 5.61 -1.56 -12.99
CA ALA A 12 5.92 -2.75 -13.78
C ALA A 12 6.65 -3.83 -12.96
N ASN A 13 7.52 -3.40 -12.02
CA ASN A 13 8.26 -4.30 -11.14
C ASN A 13 8.26 -3.71 -9.72
N PRO A 14 7.27 -4.06 -8.89
CA PRO A 14 7.13 -3.51 -7.56
C PRO A 14 8.20 -4.07 -6.62
N GLN A 15 9.22 -3.28 -6.32
CA GLN A 15 10.29 -3.61 -5.38
C GLN A 15 10.55 -2.46 -4.42
N VAL A 16 10.80 -2.79 -3.15
CA VAL A 16 11.28 -1.83 -2.16
C VAL A 16 12.80 -1.81 -2.21
N PRO A 17 13.43 -0.67 -2.53
CA PRO A 17 14.89 -0.55 -2.52
C PRO A 17 15.47 -0.93 -1.16
N GLU A 18 16.62 -1.59 -1.14
CA GLU A 18 17.24 -2.07 0.10
C GLU A 18 17.47 -0.96 1.13
N ASN A 19 17.86 0.24 0.67
CA ASN A 19 18.08 1.40 1.54
C ASN A 19 16.81 1.92 2.22
N ARG A 20 15.64 1.47 1.80
CA ARG A 20 14.33 1.81 2.38
C ARG A 20 13.69 0.68 3.17
N ARG A 21 14.40 -0.42 3.38
CA ARG A 21 13.91 -1.58 4.15
C ARG A 21 14.29 -1.43 5.62
N PHE A 22 13.29 -1.25 6.47
CA PHE A 22 13.43 -1.11 7.93
C PHE A 22 12.42 -2.02 8.64
N CYS A 23 12.81 -2.51 9.80
CA CYS A 23 11.93 -3.29 10.66
C CYS A 23 10.79 -2.41 11.18
N ALA A 24 9.54 -2.87 11.06
CA ALA A 24 8.36 -2.10 11.51
C ALA A 24 8.31 -1.93 13.03
N THR A 25 9.01 -2.80 13.80
CA THR A 25 8.98 -2.78 15.28
C THR A 25 10.13 -1.98 15.87
N CYS A 26 11.36 -2.17 15.40
CA CYS A 26 12.55 -1.55 16.02
C CYS A 26 13.30 -0.59 15.09
N GLU A 27 12.76 -0.33 13.91
CA GLU A 27 13.30 0.60 12.90
C GLU A 27 14.73 0.30 12.43
N GLN A 28 15.30 -0.83 12.83
CA GLN A 28 16.62 -1.24 12.35
C GLN A 28 16.58 -1.64 10.88
N PRO A 29 17.65 -1.39 10.11
CA PRO A 29 17.76 -1.84 8.72
C PRO A 29 17.62 -3.36 8.62
N VAL A 30 16.78 -3.84 7.70
CA VAL A 30 16.56 -5.25 7.43
C VAL A 30 16.65 -5.55 5.93
N GLY A 31 16.81 -6.80 5.56
CA GLY A 31 16.85 -7.21 4.15
C GLY A 31 17.94 -6.55 3.34
N ARG A 32 19.08 -6.23 3.96
CA ARG A 32 20.25 -5.62 3.31
C ARG A 32 21.15 -6.68 2.70
N GLY A 33 21.61 -6.43 1.50
CA GLY A 33 22.65 -7.24 0.86
C GLY A 33 24.00 -7.13 1.56
N ARG A 34 24.81 -8.19 1.45
CA ARG A 34 26.18 -8.24 1.96
C ARG A 34 27.05 -9.04 1.00
N ASP A 35 28.31 -8.68 0.90
CA ASP A 35 29.33 -9.41 0.13
C ASP A 35 28.91 -9.69 -1.33
N GLY A 36 28.31 -8.68 -2.00
CA GLY A 36 27.88 -8.78 -3.39
C GLY A 36 26.57 -9.58 -3.59
N ARG A 37 25.92 -10.05 -2.52
CA ARG A 37 24.61 -10.72 -2.57
C ARG A 37 23.50 -9.74 -2.29
N ALA A 38 22.42 -9.80 -3.07
CA ALA A 38 21.20 -9.01 -2.84
C ALA A 38 20.57 -9.34 -1.49
N GLY A 39 20.00 -8.34 -0.83
CA GLY A 39 19.28 -8.51 0.42
C GLY A 39 17.96 -9.23 0.22
N LEU A 40 17.53 -9.97 1.24
CA LEU A 40 16.27 -10.70 1.25
C LEU A 40 15.08 -9.73 1.32
N THR A 41 14.03 -10.01 0.55
CA THR A 41 12.76 -9.29 0.62
C THR A 41 11.88 -9.76 1.78
N GLU A 42 12.15 -10.94 2.32
CA GLU A 42 11.43 -11.54 3.45
C GLU A 42 12.42 -12.16 4.44
N GLY A 43 12.08 -12.15 5.72
CA GLY A 43 12.91 -12.72 6.76
C GLY A 43 12.52 -12.25 8.16
N PHE A 44 13.49 -12.36 9.08
CA PHE A 44 13.33 -11.93 10.47
C PHE A 44 14.37 -10.87 10.83
N CYS A 45 13.93 -9.86 11.56
CA CYS A 45 14.83 -8.83 12.07
C CYS A 45 15.82 -9.45 13.06
N ARG A 46 17.11 -9.26 12.82
CA ARG A 46 18.17 -9.81 13.68
C ARG A 46 18.20 -9.14 15.06
N ASN A 47 17.64 -7.93 15.18
CA ASN A 47 17.65 -7.19 16.43
C ASN A 47 16.47 -7.57 17.35
N CYS A 48 15.24 -7.66 16.81
CA CYS A 48 14.04 -7.89 17.63
C CYS A 48 13.25 -9.16 17.26
N GLY A 49 13.70 -9.93 16.26
CA GLY A 49 13.02 -11.17 15.83
C GLY A 49 11.73 -10.98 15.03
N THR A 50 11.26 -9.74 14.85
CA THR A 50 10.03 -9.48 14.07
C THR A 50 10.20 -9.91 12.62
N ARG A 51 9.21 -10.63 12.09
CA ARG A 51 9.15 -10.98 10.67
C ARG A 51 8.97 -9.72 9.82
N PHE A 52 9.69 -9.63 8.72
CA PHE A 52 9.50 -8.61 7.70
C PHE A 52 9.19 -9.23 6.34
N SER A 53 8.38 -8.54 5.55
CA SER A 53 8.12 -8.86 4.16
C SER A 53 7.92 -7.57 3.38
N PHE A 54 8.66 -7.41 2.30
CA PHE A 54 8.57 -6.29 1.36
C PHE A 54 7.96 -6.71 0.03
N SER A 55 7.55 -7.97 -0.10
CA SER A 55 6.85 -8.46 -1.28
C SER A 55 5.38 -8.04 -1.25
N PRO A 56 4.78 -7.70 -2.39
CA PRO A 56 3.34 -7.47 -2.47
C PRO A 56 2.56 -8.71 -2.01
N LYS A 57 1.51 -8.51 -1.22
CA LYS A 57 0.62 -9.57 -0.75
C LYS A 57 -0.50 -9.89 -1.73
N LEU A 58 -0.90 -8.91 -2.53
CA LEU A 58 -1.92 -9.05 -3.57
C LEU A 58 -1.27 -9.09 -4.94
N GLU A 59 -1.78 -9.93 -5.82
CA GLU A 59 -1.29 -10.10 -7.18
C GLU A 59 -2.24 -9.46 -8.20
N PRO A 60 -1.73 -8.99 -9.36
CA PRO A 60 -2.57 -8.53 -10.45
C PRO A 60 -3.58 -9.62 -10.87
N GLY A 61 -4.84 -9.23 -11.03
CA GLY A 61 -5.95 -10.14 -11.34
C GLY A 61 -6.60 -10.80 -10.14
N GLU A 62 -6.04 -10.66 -8.94
CA GLU A 62 -6.65 -11.17 -7.71
C GLU A 62 -7.92 -10.40 -7.37
N LEU A 63 -8.97 -11.13 -6.97
CA LEU A 63 -10.26 -10.57 -6.62
C LEU A 63 -10.42 -10.53 -5.10
N VAL A 64 -10.19 -9.37 -4.52
CA VAL A 64 -10.30 -9.15 -3.07
C VAL A 64 -11.75 -9.14 -2.66
N VAL A 65 -12.11 -10.00 -1.70
CA VAL A 65 -13.49 -10.24 -1.19
C VAL A 65 -14.54 -10.43 -2.29
N GLY A 66 -14.14 -10.97 -3.45
CA GLY A 66 -15.05 -11.18 -4.58
C GLY A 66 -15.53 -9.91 -5.29
N GLN A 67 -14.96 -8.74 -4.97
CA GLN A 67 -15.44 -7.44 -5.44
C GLN A 67 -14.35 -6.58 -6.09
N TYR A 68 -13.17 -6.49 -5.48
CA TYR A 68 -12.13 -5.57 -5.92
C TYR A 68 -11.05 -6.31 -6.70
N GLU A 69 -11.01 -6.10 -8.02
CA GLU A 69 -9.98 -6.70 -8.88
C GLU A 69 -8.71 -5.86 -8.86
N VAL A 70 -7.63 -6.46 -8.40
CA VAL A 70 -6.31 -5.82 -8.31
C VAL A 70 -5.68 -5.68 -9.68
N LEU A 71 -5.20 -4.49 -10.04
CA LEU A 71 -4.42 -4.25 -11.25
C LEU A 71 -2.92 -4.31 -10.98
N GLY A 72 -2.48 -3.90 -9.81
CA GLY A 72 -1.09 -3.92 -9.41
C GLY A 72 -0.75 -2.90 -8.34
N CYS A 73 0.54 -2.76 -8.06
CA CYS A 73 1.05 -1.85 -7.03
C CYS A 73 1.24 -0.43 -7.57
N LEU A 74 0.83 0.56 -6.79
CA LEU A 74 1.06 1.99 -7.04
C LEU A 74 2.29 2.52 -6.29
N ALA A 75 2.45 2.11 -5.04
CA ALA A 75 3.50 2.62 -4.16
C ALA A 75 3.69 1.70 -2.94
N PHE A 76 4.80 1.91 -2.23
CA PHE A 76 5.06 1.32 -0.92
C PHE A 76 5.11 2.43 0.14
N GLY A 77 4.32 2.28 1.20
CA GLY A 77 4.23 3.23 2.30
C GLY A 77 4.49 2.59 3.67
N GLY A 78 4.27 3.35 4.74
CA GLY A 78 4.52 2.89 6.12
C GLY A 78 3.69 1.67 6.56
N LEU A 79 2.54 1.43 5.93
CA LEU A 79 1.66 0.29 6.19
C LEU A 79 1.83 -0.85 5.16
N GLY A 80 2.76 -0.73 4.22
CA GLY A 80 3.02 -1.68 3.16
C GLY A 80 2.64 -1.17 1.78
N TRP A 81 2.33 -2.10 0.88
CA TRP A 81 1.98 -1.80 -0.50
C TRP A 81 0.60 -1.16 -0.64
N ILE A 82 0.51 -0.23 -1.58
CA ILE A 82 -0.73 0.42 -2.01
C ILE A 82 -1.04 -0.09 -3.41
N TYR A 83 -2.27 -0.58 -3.61
CA TYR A 83 -2.69 -1.23 -4.85
C TYR A 83 -3.75 -0.42 -5.57
N LEU A 84 -3.68 -0.42 -6.89
CA LEU A 84 -4.78 0.02 -7.75
C LEU A 84 -5.71 -1.17 -7.99
N ALA A 85 -7.01 -0.94 -7.88
CA ALA A 85 -8.02 -1.95 -8.15
C ALA A 85 -9.26 -1.35 -8.84
N ARG A 86 -10.14 -2.22 -9.33
CA ARG A 86 -11.46 -1.88 -9.84
C ARG A 86 -12.53 -2.48 -8.95
N ASP A 87 -13.49 -1.67 -8.57
CA ASP A 87 -14.70 -2.11 -7.87
C ASP A 87 -15.69 -2.67 -8.89
N ARG A 88 -15.75 -3.99 -9.00
CA ARG A 88 -16.61 -4.70 -9.97
C ARG A 88 -18.09 -4.54 -9.69
N ASN A 89 -18.46 -4.25 -8.45
CA ASN A 89 -19.87 -4.06 -8.05
C ASN A 89 -20.36 -2.65 -8.28
N VAL A 90 -19.48 -1.68 -8.52
CA VAL A 90 -19.84 -0.27 -8.74
C VAL A 90 -19.21 0.22 -10.04
N SER A 91 -19.74 -0.25 -11.17
CA SER A 91 -19.40 0.21 -12.52
C SER A 91 -17.90 0.24 -12.82
N ASP A 92 -17.14 -0.76 -12.36
CA ASP A 92 -15.68 -0.85 -12.51
C ASP A 92 -14.93 0.41 -12.05
N ARG A 93 -15.45 1.05 -11.01
CA ARG A 93 -14.88 2.27 -10.43
C ARG A 93 -13.44 2.02 -9.96
N TRP A 94 -12.56 2.98 -10.26
CA TRP A 94 -11.20 2.98 -9.75
C TRP A 94 -11.19 3.17 -8.24
N VAL A 95 -10.46 2.31 -7.55
CA VAL A 95 -10.25 2.36 -6.10
C VAL A 95 -8.79 2.07 -5.77
N VAL A 96 -8.39 2.48 -4.58
CA VAL A 96 -7.09 2.17 -3.99
C VAL A 96 -7.30 1.25 -2.80
N LEU A 97 -6.53 0.17 -2.75
CA LEU A 97 -6.47 -0.72 -1.59
C LEU A 97 -5.17 -0.41 -0.83
N LYS A 98 -5.31 -0.04 0.43
CA LYS A 98 -4.18 0.21 1.34
C LYS A 98 -4.20 -0.80 2.47
N GLY A 99 -3.11 -1.53 2.66
CA GLY A 99 -2.97 -2.49 3.74
C GLY A 99 -3.06 -1.83 5.12
N LEU A 100 -3.67 -2.52 6.05
CA LEU A 100 -3.66 -2.18 7.47
C LEU A 100 -2.54 -2.95 8.15
N LEU A 101 -1.95 -2.37 9.20
CA LEU A 101 -1.05 -3.11 10.06
C LEU A 101 -1.82 -4.29 10.67
N ASN A 102 -1.33 -5.49 10.43
CA ASN A 102 -1.84 -6.68 11.09
C ASN A 102 -1.20 -6.74 12.48
N THR A 103 -1.95 -6.38 13.50
CA THR A 103 -1.47 -6.39 14.90
C THR A 103 -1.51 -7.79 15.50
N GLY A 104 -2.07 -8.79 14.81
CA GLY A 104 -2.28 -10.13 15.37
C GLY A 104 -3.33 -10.20 16.48
N ASP A 105 -3.85 -9.06 16.91
CA ASP A 105 -4.90 -8.92 17.92
C ASP A 105 -6.24 -8.63 17.24
N ALA A 106 -7.15 -9.61 17.30
CA ALA A 106 -8.46 -9.50 16.66
C ALA A 106 -9.32 -8.37 17.28
N ASP A 107 -9.19 -8.11 18.56
CA ASP A 107 -9.95 -7.05 19.27
C ASP A 107 -9.42 -5.66 18.88
N ALA A 108 -8.10 -5.49 18.81
CA ALA A 108 -7.48 -4.26 18.32
C ALA A 108 -7.83 -4.00 16.87
N MET A 109 -7.90 -5.04 16.04
CA MET A 109 -8.32 -4.92 14.65
C MET A 109 -9.79 -4.52 14.55
N ALA A 110 -10.69 -5.12 15.33
CA ALA A 110 -12.11 -4.79 15.35
C ALA A 110 -12.35 -3.34 15.80
N ALA A 111 -11.64 -2.88 16.84
CA ALA A 111 -11.68 -1.50 17.31
C ALA A 111 -11.18 -0.51 16.23
N ALA A 112 -10.09 -0.83 15.57
CA ALA A 112 -9.55 -0.03 14.47
C ALA A 112 -10.51 0.04 13.27
N VAL A 113 -11.20 -1.06 12.95
CA VAL A 113 -12.23 -1.09 11.91
C VAL A 113 -13.43 -0.23 12.29
N ALA A 114 -13.91 -0.32 13.53
CA ALA A 114 -15.04 0.49 14.03
C ALA A 114 -14.74 2.00 14.00
N GLU A 115 -13.55 2.41 14.46
CA GLU A 115 -13.11 3.80 14.38
C GLU A 115 -13.04 4.31 12.95
N ARG A 116 -12.59 3.49 12.02
CA ARG A 116 -12.41 3.84 10.61
C ARG A 116 -13.73 3.82 9.85
N GLN A 117 -14.69 2.99 10.22
CA GLN A 117 -16.06 3.06 9.68
C GLN A 117 -16.70 4.42 9.99
N PHE A 118 -16.41 5.00 11.14
CA PHE A 118 -16.81 6.38 11.45
C PHE A 118 -16.16 7.39 10.50
N LEU A 119 -14.87 7.22 10.19
CA LEU A 119 -14.15 8.09 9.24
C LEU A 119 -14.67 7.93 7.80
N ALA A 120 -15.25 6.78 7.44
CA ALA A 120 -15.89 6.59 6.14
C ALA A 120 -17.15 7.44 5.93
N GLN A 121 -17.72 7.97 7.00
CA GLN A 121 -18.87 8.91 6.93
C GLN A 121 -18.43 10.37 6.74
N VAL A 122 -17.14 10.66 6.84
CA VAL A 122 -16.62 12.01 6.64
C VAL A 122 -16.57 12.31 5.15
N GLU A 123 -17.38 13.27 4.70
CA GLU A 123 -17.35 13.80 3.34
C GLU A 123 -16.80 15.23 3.37
N HIS A 124 -15.67 15.43 2.72
CA HIS A 124 -15.05 16.73 2.57
C HIS A 124 -14.25 16.78 1.26
N PRO A 125 -14.30 17.87 0.48
CA PRO A 125 -13.64 17.93 -0.83
C PRO A 125 -12.10 17.79 -0.78
N ASN A 126 -11.47 18.08 0.36
CA ASN A 126 -10.03 18.00 0.54
C ASN A 126 -9.59 16.73 1.32
N ILE A 127 -10.50 15.82 1.61
CA ILE A 127 -10.23 14.54 2.27
C ILE A 127 -10.56 13.40 1.31
N VAL A 128 -9.64 12.47 1.11
CA VAL A 128 -9.86 11.27 0.30
C VAL A 128 -10.99 10.45 0.88
N ARG A 129 -11.99 10.13 0.06
CA ARG A 129 -13.15 9.35 0.47
C ARG A 129 -12.75 7.89 0.75
N ILE A 130 -13.15 7.37 1.90
CA ILE A 130 -13.05 5.95 2.24
C ILE A 130 -14.37 5.28 1.87
N TYR A 131 -14.29 4.20 1.07
CA TYR A 131 -15.47 3.48 0.61
C TYR A 131 -15.79 2.26 1.45
N ASN A 132 -14.76 1.55 1.92
CA ASN A 132 -14.96 0.29 2.63
C ASN A 132 -13.72 -0.12 3.44
N PHE A 133 -13.93 -1.11 4.33
CA PHE A 133 -12.88 -1.84 5.04
C PHE A 133 -13.15 -3.32 4.81
N VAL A 134 -12.15 -4.05 4.35
CA VAL A 134 -12.30 -5.45 4.02
C VAL A 134 -11.16 -6.27 4.63
N GLN A 135 -11.43 -7.54 4.88
CA GLN A 135 -10.43 -8.54 5.24
C GLN A 135 -10.30 -9.55 4.12
N HIS A 136 -9.08 -9.88 3.75
CA HIS A 136 -8.81 -10.83 2.69
C HIS A 136 -7.63 -11.72 3.07
N ALA A 137 -7.74 -13.02 2.82
CA ALA A 137 -6.68 -13.96 3.13
C ALA A 137 -5.55 -13.88 2.09
N ASP A 138 -4.31 -13.81 2.57
CA ASP A 138 -3.12 -13.96 1.74
C ASP A 138 -3.10 -15.38 1.15
N ARG A 139 -3.04 -15.49 -0.16
CA ARG A 139 -3.05 -16.79 -0.87
C ARG A 139 -1.87 -17.68 -0.52
N ARG A 140 -0.73 -17.10 -0.13
CA ARG A 140 0.50 -17.84 0.18
C ARG A 140 0.53 -18.35 1.61
N THR A 141 0.02 -17.56 2.57
CA THR A 141 0.14 -17.84 3.99
C THR A 141 -1.18 -18.26 4.63
N GLY A 142 -2.32 -17.92 4.00
CA GLY A 142 -3.65 -18.08 4.57
C GLY A 142 -3.99 -17.07 5.68
N GLU A 143 -3.05 -16.20 6.04
CA GLU A 143 -3.27 -15.17 7.05
C GLU A 143 -4.22 -14.09 6.53
N SER A 144 -5.17 -13.70 7.37
CA SER A 144 -6.09 -12.60 7.03
C SER A 144 -5.39 -11.27 7.18
N ALA A 145 -5.49 -10.42 6.17
CA ALA A 145 -5.03 -9.05 6.19
C ALA A 145 -6.18 -8.07 5.95
N GLY A 146 -6.17 -6.94 6.66
CA GLY A 146 -7.14 -5.88 6.48
C GLY A 146 -6.70 -4.88 5.41
N TYR A 147 -7.68 -4.34 4.66
CA TYR A 147 -7.46 -3.31 3.64
C TYR A 147 -8.49 -2.20 3.77
N ILE A 148 -8.02 -0.97 3.63
CA ILE A 148 -8.88 0.19 3.41
C ILE A 148 -9.12 0.31 1.91
N VAL A 149 -10.38 0.41 1.51
CA VAL A 149 -10.78 0.73 0.14
C VAL A 149 -11.11 2.21 0.07
N MET A 150 -10.38 2.95 -0.75
CA MET A 150 -10.53 4.41 -0.83
C MET A 150 -10.57 4.90 -2.27
N GLU A 151 -10.96 6.16 -2.41
CA GLU A 151 -10.96 6.89 -3.67
C GLU A 151 -9.57 6.92 -4.30
N TYR A 152 -9.51 6.68 -5.62
CA TYR A 152 -8.31 6.96 -6.40
C TYR A 152 -8.23 8.45 -6.70
N VAL A 153 -7.14 9.09 -6.28
CA VAL A 153 -6.84 10.48 -6.59
C VAL A 153 -5.60 10.50 -7.49
N GLY A 154 -5.80 10.91 -8.74
CA GLY A 154 -4.70 11.08 -9.70
C GLY A 154 -3.96 12.39 -9.50
N GLY A 155 -2.78 12.50 -10.14
CA GLY A 155 -1.97 13.71 -10.12
C GLY A 155 -0.64 13.52 -9.40
N LYS A 156 0.05 14.64 -9.16
CA LYS A 156 1.32 14.67 -8.44
C LYS A 156 1.10 15.04 -6.97
N SER A 157 1.82 14.40 -6.06
CA SER A 157 1.86 14.83 -4.67
C SER A 157 2.57 16.18 -4.54
N LEU A 158 2.25 16.94 -3.48
CA LEU A 158 2.93 18.20 -3.18
C LEU A 158 4.45 18.00 -3.10
N LYS A 159 4.91 16.88 -2.54
CA LYS A 159 6.35 16.53 -2.50
C LYS A 159 6.96 16.43 -3.90
N GLN A 160 6.28 15.79 -4.83
CA GLN A 160 6.74 15.67 -6.23
C GLN A 160 6.76 17.03 -6.92
N ILE A 161 5.73 17.85 -6.71
CA ILE A 161 5.67 19.21 -7.26
C ILE A 161 6.86 20.06 -6.76
N LEU A 162 7.16 19.99 -5.46
CA LEU A 162 8.29 20.69 -4.87
C LEU A 162 9.64 20.18 -5.37
N GLN A 163 9.78 18.87 -5.60
CA GLN A 163 11.00 18.29 -6.17
C GLN A 163 11.20 18.72 -7.61
N ASP A 164 10.14 18.70 -8.43
CA ASP A 164 10.18 19.17 -9.82
C ASP A 164 10.53 20.66 -9.90
N ALA A 165 9.94 21.48 -9.04
CA ALA A 165 10.23 22.91 -8.97
C ALA A 165 11.71 23.19 -8.60
N ARG A 166 12.28 22.42 -7.67
CA ARG A 166 13.71 22.54 -7.30
C ARG A 166 14.63 22.10 -8.43
N ALA A 167 14.27 21.07 -9.19
CA ALA A 167 15.04 20.60 -10.34
C ALA A 167 15.07 21.64 -11.47
N ILE A 168 13.98 22.38 -11.68
CA ILE A 168 13.88 23.46 -12.68
C ILE A 168 14.63 24.72 -12.19
N GLY A 169 14.55 25.05 -10.89
CA GLY A 169 15.19 26.23 -10.30
C GLY A 169 16.69 26.07 -10.01
N GLY A 170 17.24 24.86 -10.09
CA GLY A 170 18.67 24.59 -9.90
C GLY A 170 19.54 24.72 -11.15
N SER A 171 19.01 25.24 -12.26
CA SER A 171 19.71 25.45 -13.54
C SER A 171 19.85 26.93 -13.82
N VAL A 172 20.55 27.67 -12.90
CA VAL A 172 21.08 29.03 -13.14
C VAL A 172 22.53 29.06 -12.72
#